data_c536135a7ddfa4fd62e2b2adbec20ffa
#
_entry.id   c536135a7ddfa4fd62e2b2adbec20ffa
#
_cell.length_a   1.000
_cell.length_b   1.000
_cell.length_c   1.000
_cell.angle_alpha   90.00
_cell.angle_beta   90.00
_cell.angle_gamma   90.00
#
_symmetry.space_group_name_H-M   'P 1'
#
loop_
_entity.id
_entity.type
_entity.pdbx_description
1 polymer ?
#
loop_
_entity_poly.entity_id
_entity_poly.type
_entity_poly.pdbx_seq_one_letter_code
_entity_poly.pdbx_strand_id
1 'polypeptide(L)'
;MKSLSSAQIRAARALLRWSAEELARESALGLATIRRAENAETHSMTAANDLTVRRVLEAAGVEFIDENGGGPGVRLRKPLKGE
;
A
#
# COMPACT_ATOMS: atom_id res chain seq x y z
N MET A 1 2.42 -5.50 13.96
CA MET A 1 1.83 -4.69 12.87
C MET A 1 0.88 -5.56 12.07
N LYS A 2 -0.33 -5.10 11.82
CA LYS A 2 -1.28 -5.87 11.00
C LYS A 2 -0.90 -5.78 9.53
N SER A 3 -1.22 -6.83 8.78
CA SER A 3 -1.05 -6.82 7.33
C SER A 3 -1.91 -5.75 6.68
N LEU A 4 -1.42 -5.17 5.60
CA LEU A 4 -2.19 -4.20 4.84
C LEU A 4 -3.35 -4.89 4.13
N SER A 5 -4.51 -4.25 4.13
CA SER A 5 -5.63 -4.75 3.35
C SER A 5 -5.42 -4.41 1.87
N SER A 6 -6.11 -5.15 1.00
CA SER A 6 -6.09 -4.86 -0.44
C SER A 6 -6.52 -3.42 -0.71
N ALA A 7 -7.56 -2.97 0.00
CA ALA A 7 -8.07 -1.61 -0.17
C ALA A 7 -7.05 -0.56 0.27
N GLN A 8 -6.29 -0.82 1.34
CA GLN A 8 -5.25 0.10 1.78
C GLN A 8 -4.15 0.25 0.73
N ILE A 9 -3.75 -0.86 0.11
CA ILE A 9 -2.71 -0.82 -0.93
C ILE A 9 -3.20 -0.02 -2.13
N ARG A 10 -4.43 -0.29 -2.60
CA ARG A 10 -5.01 0.47 -3.72
C ARG A 10 -5.14 1.95 -3.40
N ALA A 11 -5.63 2.27 -2.20
CA ALA A 11 -5.83 3.65 -1.78
C ALA A 11 -4.50 4.39 -1.64
N ALA A 12 -3.48 3.73 -1.08
CA ALA A 12 -2.15 4.32 -0.95
C ALA A 12 -1.57 4.65 -2.33
N ARG A 13 -1.70 3.72 -3.26
CA ARG A 13 -1.23 3.92 -4.62
C ARG A 13 -1.98 5.09 -5.28
N ALA A 14 -3.29 5.16 -5.08
CA ALA A 14 -4.10 6.25 -5.63
C ALA A 14 -3.68 7.61 -5.05
N LEU A 15 -3.42 7.67 -3.75
CA LEU A 15 -2.96 8.90 -3.10
C LEU A 15 -1.64 9.39 -3.71
N LEU A 16 -0.75 8.47 -4.07
CA LEU A 16 0.53 8.80 -4.68
C LEU A 16 0.44 8.96 -6.19
N ARG A 17 -0.71 8.65 -6.78
CA ARG A 17 -0.90 8.62 -8.23
C ARG A 17 0.04 7.63 -8.92
N TRP A 18 0.31 6.53 -8.24
CA TRP A 18 1.15 5.46 -8.78
C TRP A 18 0.30 4.41 -9.47
N SER A 19 0.82 3.91 -10.60
CA SER A 19 0.26 2.71 -11.22
C SER A 19 0.69 1.47 -10.43
N ALA A 20 0.03 0.35 -10.67
CA ALA A 20 0.46 -0.92 -10.08
C ALA A 20 1.87 -1.27 -10.52
N GLU A 21 2.21 -0.97 -11.77
CA GLU A 21 3.55 -1.17 -12.30
C GLU A 21 4.60 -0.37 -11.56
N GLU A 22 4.27 0.88 -11.20
CA GLU A 22 5.18 1.71 -10.42
C GLU A 22 5.43 1.12 -9.04
N LEU A 23 4.35 0.66 -8.37
CA LEU A 23 4.52 0.02 -7.07
C LEU A 23 5.35 -1.25 -7.18
N ALA A 24 5.11 -2.06 -8.20
CA ALA A 24 5.91 -3.27 -8.43
C ALA A 24 7.39 -2.92 -8.60
N ARG A 25 7.69 -1.92 -9.39
CA ARG A 25 9.07 -1.47 -9.62
C ARG A 25 9.71 -0.96 -8.34
N GLU A 26 9.02 -0.09 -7.61
CA GLU A 26 9.56 0.52 -6.40
C GLU A 26 9.78 -0.49 -5.28
N SER A 27 8.94 -1.52 -5.23
CA SER A 27 9.04 -2.56 -4.21
C SER A 27 9.93 -3.72 -4.64
N ALA A 28 10.35 -3.74 -5.92
CA ALA A 28 11.08 -4.85 -6.52
C ALA A 28 10.31 -6.18 -6.45
N LEU A 29 8.98 -6.10 -6.46
CA LEU A 29 8.13 -7.28 -6.49
C LEU A 29 7.50 -7.43 -7.87
N GLY A 30 7.10 -8.64 -8.21
CA GLY A 30 6.44 -8.87 -9.49
C GLY A 30 5.08 -8.19 -9.58
N LEU A 31 4.73 -7.71 -10.76
CA LEU A 31 3.43 -7.08 -10.98
C LEU A 31 2.27 -8.02 -10.62
N ALA A 32 2.40 -9.31 -10.93
CA ALA A 32 1.37 -10.29 -10.59
C ALA A 32 1.16 -10.37 -9.08
N THR A 33 2.24 -10.26 -8.30
CA THR A 33 2.16 -10.27 -6.83
C THR A 33 1.38 -9.05 -6.35
N ILE A 34 1.67 -7.89 -6.90
CA ILE A 34 0.96 -6.65 -6.53
C ILE A 34 -0.53 -6.75 -6.91
N ARG A 35 -0.83 -7.22 -8.13
CA ARG A 35 -2.22 -7.33 -8.58
C ARG A 35 -3.02 -8.30 -7.73
N ARG A 36 -2.42 -9.44 -7.34
CA ARG A 36 -3.09 -10.39 -6.46
C ARG A 36 -3.37 -9.78 -5.09
N ALA A 37 -2.40 -9.05 -4.55
CA ALA A 37 -2.57 -8.41 -3.25
C ALA A 37 -3.69 -7.37 -3.29
N GLU A 38 -3.84 -6.65 -4.40
CA GLU A 38 -4.85 -5.61 -4.53
C GLU A 38 -6.24 -6.15 -4.84
N ASN A 39 -6.35 -7.37 -5.32
CA ASN A 39 -7.63 -7.95 -5.72
C ASN A 39 -8.11 -9.06 -4.79
N ALA A 40 -7.30 -9.48 -3.84
CA ALA A 40 -7.68 -10.55 -2.93
C ALA A 40 -8.68 -10.07 -1.90
N GLU A 41 -9.65 -10.92 -1.55
CA GLU A 41 -10.53 -10.64 -0.42
C GLU A 41 -9.76 -10.84 0.89
N THR A 42 -8.82 -11.78 0.88
CA THR A 42 -7.94 -12.01 2.00
C THR A 42 -6.52 -11.67 1.56
N HIS A 43 -5.70 -11.32 2.53
CA HIS A 43 -4.32 -10.93 2.25
C HIS A 43 -3.55 -12.09 1.64
N SER A 44 -2.92 -11.87 0.50
CA SER A 44 -2.23 -12.92 -0.26
C SER A 44 -0.71 -12.79 -0.28
N MET A 45 -0.17 -11.73 0.30
CA MET A 45 1.29 -11.55 0.35
C MET A 45 1.88 -12.21 1.59
N THR A 46 3.13 -12.64 1.47
CA THR A 46 3.89 -13.07 2.65
C THR A 46 4.10 -11.87 3.58
N ALA A 47 4.43 -12.16 4.84
CA ALA A 47 4.73 -11.10 5.80
C ALA A 47 5.90 -10.24 5.32
N ALA A 48 6.90 -10.85 4.70
CA ALA A 48 8.07 -10.13 4.18
C ALA A 48 7.67 -9.17 3.05
N ASN A 49 6.85 -9.64 2.11
CA ASN A 49 6.40 -8.80 1.00
C ASN A 49 5.48 -7.68 1.49
N ASP A 50 4.62 -7.98 2.45
CA ASP A 50 3.75 -6.97 3.06
C ASP A 50 4.58 -5.85 3.69
N LEU A 51 5.60 -6.21 4.43
CA LEU A 51 6.47 -5.23 5.06
C LEU A 51 7.23 -4.40 4.01
N THR A 52 7.69 -5.03 2.93
CA THR A 52 8.36 -4.34 1.84
C THR A 52 7.44 -3.29 1.20
N VAL A 53 6.20 -3.70 0.88
CA VAL A 53 5.23 -2.78 0.28
C VAL A 53 4.91 -1.63 1.23
N ARG A 54 4.70 -1.95 2.51
CA ARG A 54 4.44 -0.92 3.54
C ARG A 54 5.58 0.11 3.58
N ARG A 55 6.81 -0.37 3.65
CA ARG A 55 7.97 0.53 3.74
C ARG A 55 8.12 1.42 2.51
N VAL A 56 7.90 0.85 1.34
CA VAL A 56 8.00 1.61 0.09
C VAL A 56 6.95 2.72 0.05
N LEU A 57 5.71 2.40 0.40
CA LEU A 57 4.63 3.38 0.40
C LEU A 57 4.81 4.43 1.49
N GLU A 58 5.27 4.02 2.67
CA GLU A 58 5.55 4.96 3.76
C GLU A 58 6.70 5.90 3.39
N ALA A 59 7.74 5.39 2.75
CA ALA A 59 8.85 6.22 2.31
C ALA A 59 8.40 7.23 1.25
N ALA A 60 7.37 6.90 0.47
CA ALA A 60 6.81 7.79 -0.53
C ALA A 60 5.84 8.83 0.06
N GLY A 61 5.50 8.72 1.35
CA GLY A 61 4.70 9.73 2.03
C GLY A 61 3.35 9.27 2.54
N VAL A 62 3.03 7.98 2.44
CA VAL A 62 1.76 7.45 2.91
C VAL A 62 1.87 7.08 4.39
N GLU A 63 0.80 7.34 5.13
CA GLU A 63 0.66 6.88 6.51
C GLU A 63 -0.50 5.89 6.56
N PHE A 64 -0.26 4.70 7.11
CA PHE A 64 -1.29 3.69 7.28
C PHE A 64 -1.92 3.80 8.65
N ILE A 65 -3.24 3.72 8.70
CA ILE A 65 -4.01 3.83 9.92
C ILE A 65 -4.60 2.47 10.22
N ASP A 66 -4.19 1.86 11.33
CA ASP A 66 -4.72 0.58 11.76
C ASP A 66 -6.15 0.75 12.28
N GLU A 67 -6.90 -0.34 12.29
CA GLU A 67 -8.22 -0.33 12.87
C GLU A 67 -8.17 0.12 14.32
N ASN A 68 -9.03 1.06 14.67
CA ASN A 68 -9.09 1.60 16.02
C ASN A 68 -10.47 2.21 16.23
N GLY A 69 -11.49 1.34 16.33
CA GLY A 69 -12.87 1.77 16.43
C GLY A 69 -13.52 2.07 15.08
N GLY A 70 -12.73 2.26 14.03
CA GLY A 70 -13.18 2.37 12.64
C GLY A 70 -12.39 1.38 11.80
N GLY A 71 -12.65 1.30 10.52
CA GLY A 71 -11.88 0.44 9.63
C GLY A 71 -10.47 0.95 9.42
N PRO A 72 -9.60 0.12 8.83
CA PRO A 72 -8.25 0.56 8.50
C PRO A 72 -8.28 1.65 7.42
N GLY A 73 -7.30 2.55 7.45
CA GLY A 73 -7.26 3.65 6.51
C GLY A 73 -5.87 3.98 6.04
N VAL A 74 -5.80 4.99 5.20
CA VAL A 74 -4.53 5.55 4.72
C VAL A 74 -4.70 7.05 4.53
N ARG A 75 -3.58 7.78 4.64
CA ARG A 75 -3.55 9.20 4.30
C ARG A 75 -2.13 9.59 3.93
N LEU A 76 -1.99 10.72 3.27
CA LEU A 76 -0.67 11.31 3.07
C LEU A 76 -0.26 12.00 4.37
N ARG A 77 1.01 11.82 4.77
CA ARG A 77 1.53 12.53 5.95
C ARG A 77 1.57 14.02 5.72
N LYS A 78 1.86 14.40 4.47
CA LYS A 78 1.86 15.80 4.03
C LYS A 78 1.24 15.82 2.64
N PRO A 79 0.59 16.93 2.25
CA PRO A 79 0.14 17.05 0.87
C PRO A 79 1.31 16.86 -0.09
N LEU A 80 1.04 16.27 -1.24
CA LEU A 80 2.05 16.15 -2.28
C LEU A 80 2.45 17.56 -2.74
N LYS A 81 3.73 17.72 -3.09
CA LYS A 81 4.23 18.99 -3.56
C LYS A 81 3.48 19.40 -4.83
N GLY A 82 2.99 20.62 -4.88
CA GLY A 82 2.24 21.14 -6.01
C GLY A 82 0.74 20.87 -5.94
N GLU A 83 0.25 20.31 -4.86
CA GLU A 83 -1.19 20.07 -4.66
C GLU A 83 -1.82 21.03 -3.68
#